data_83f7edce2a308b6adba9758cc0cf4584
#
_entry.id   83f7edce2a308b6adba9758cc0cf4584
#
_cell.length_a   1.000
_cell.length_b   1.000
_cell.length_c   1.000
_cell.angle_alpha   90.00
_cell.angle_beta   90.00
_cell.angle_gamma   90.00
#
_symmetry.space_group_name_H-M   'P 1'
#
loop_
_entity.id
_entity.type
_entity.pdbx_description
1 polymer ?
#
loop_
_entity_poly.entity_id
_entity_poly.type
_entity_poly.pdbx_seq_one_letter_code
_entity_poly.pdbx_strand_id
1 'polypeptide(L)'
;MNIGDKAPQVLGKDQNGNEIKLSDFAGQKLVLYFYPKDSTSGCTTEACNLRDNYSELRSQGYAIVGVSVDDKKSHLKFIDKNELPFPLIADTDKTLVEQFGVWGEKKMYGRSYMGTFRTTFIIDENGIITKIISPKEIKVKEHAAQILG
;
A
#
# COMPACT_ATOMS: atom_id res chain seq x y z
N MET A 1 2.47 9.60 -10.47
CA MET A 1 3.72 8.81 -10.45
C MET A 1 3.67 7.73 -11.51
N ASN A 2 4.71 7.64 -12.28
CA ASN A 2 4.80 6.69 -13.39
C ASN A 2 6.02 5.79 -13.23
N ILE A 3 6.06 4.72 -14.01
CA ILE A 3 7.26 3.87 -14.09
C ILE A 3 8.45 4.74 -14.51
N GLY A 4 9.57 4.60 -13.81
CA GLY A 4 10.76 5.41 -14.02
C GLY A 4 10.87 6.62 -13.10
N ASP A 5 9.79 7.02 -12.44
CA ASP A 5 9.84 8.14 -11.51
C ASP A 5 10.51 7.72 -10.20
N LYS A 6 11.15 8.69 -9.56
CA LYS A 6 11.73 8.48 -8.23
C LYS A 6 10.66 8.69 -7.17
N ALA A 7 10.52 7.74 -6.26
CA ALA A 7 9.61 7.86 -5.14
C ALA A 7 10.11 8.91 -4.14
N PRO A 8 9.22 9.57 -3.38
CA PRO A 8 9.62 10.54 -2.36
C PRO A 8 10.37 9.86 -1.22
N GLN A 9 11.33 10.57 -0.62
CA GLN A 9 12.12 10.04 0.50
C GLN A 9 11.26 9.81 1.75
N VAL A 10 10.39 10.76 2.08
CA VAL A 10 9.46 10.62 3.21
C VAL A 10 8.14 10.09 2.68
N LEU A 11 7.72 8.93 3.19
CA LEU A 11 6.48 8.29 2.76
C LEU A 11 5.29 8.65 3.65
N GLY A 12 5.52 8.85 4.95
CA GLY A 12 4.47 9.20 5.89
C GLY A 12 4.71 8.61 7.25
N LYS A 13 3.67 8.60 8.09
CA LYS A 13 3.75 8.05 9.44
C LYS A 13 2.96 6.76 9.54
N ASP A 14 3.53 5.77 10.23
CA ASP A 14 2.90 4.48 10.43
C ASP A 14 1.83 4.50 11.54
N GLN A 15 1.30 3.32 11.87
CA GLN A 15 0.26 3.15 12.89
C GLN A 15 0.71 3.56 14.30
N ASN A 16 2.00 3.69 14.53
CA ASN A 16 2.56 4.12 15.81
C ASN A 16 3.01 5.58 15.79
N GLY A 17 2.83 6.28 14.68
CA GLY A 17 3.26 7.67 14.52
C GLY A 17 4.72 7.83 14.14
N ASN A 18 5.43 6.74 13.84
CA ASN A 18 6.82 6.77 13.40
C ASN A 18 6.91 7.09 11.91
N GLU A 19 7.84 7.96 11.54
CA GLU A 19 8.04 8.31 10.13
C GLU A 19 8.64 7.14 9.37
N ILE A 20 8.06 6.82 8.22
CA ILE A 20 8.59 5.82 7.28
C ILE A 20 9.26 6.54 6.14
N LYS A 21 10.53 6.20 5.90
CA LYS A 21 11.35 6.77 4.84
C LYS A 21 11.74 5.69 3.84
N LEU A 22 11.95 6.12 2.60
CA LEU A 22 12.42 5.22 1.55
C LEU A 22 13.74 4.56 1.93
N SER A 23 14.64 5.31 2.59
CA SER A 23 15.93 4.80 3.06
C SER A 23 15.83 3.67 4.09
N ASP A 24 14.69 3.53 4.76
CA ASP A 24 14.46 2.42 5.70
C ASP A 24 14.45 1.06 4.99
N PHE A 25 14.28 1.07 3.67
CA PHE A 25 14.21 -0.13 2.84
C PHE A 25 15.40 -0.26 1.89
N ALA A 26 16.53 0.37 2.23
CA ALA A 26 17.75 0.31 1.42
C ALA A 26 18.14 -1.15 1.13
N GLY A 27 18.46 -1.46 -0.12
CA GLY A 27 18.81 -2.82 -0.54
C GLY A 27 17.62 -3.74 -0.74
N GLN A 28 16.39 -3.25 -0.58
CA GLN A 28 15.16 -4.02 -0.75
C GLN A 28 14.26 -3.39 -1.82
N LYS A 29 13.41 -4.21 -2.41
CA LYS A 29 12.32 -3.73 -3.25
C LYS A 29 11.14 -3.42 -2.34
N LEU A 30 10.55 -2.24 -2.47
CA LEU A 30 9.41 -1.84 -1.65
C LEU A 30 8.11 -2.02 -2.43
N VAL A 31 7.21 -2.79 -1.84
CA VAL A 31 5.82 -2.88 -2.31
C VAL A 31 5.02 -1.87 -1.51
N LEU A 32 4.62 -0.79 -2.17
CA LEU A 32 3.80 0.26 -1.58
C LEU A 32 2.39 0.10 -2.16
N TYR A 33 1.48 -0.48 -1.36
CA TYR A 33 0.14 -0.72 -1.86
C TYR A 33 -0.88 0.21 -1.20
N PHE A 34 -1.67 0.85 -2.06
CA PHE A 34 -2.73 1.78 -1.65
C PHE A 34 -4.06 1.05 -1.68
N TYR A 35 -4.84 1.18 -0.62
CA TYR A 35 -6.13 0.54 -0.52
C TYR A 35 -7.18 1.50 0.05
N PRO A 36 -8.47 1.31 -0.29
CA PRO A 36 -9.51 2.29 0.06
C PRO A 36 -9.78 2.48 1.54
N LYS A 37 -9.90 1.39 2.32
CA LYS A 37 -10.33 1.53 3.71
C LYS A 37 -10.09 0.27 4.52
N ASP A 38 -9.59 0.45 5.76
CA ASP A 38 -9.41 -0.64 6.72
C ASP A 38 -10.73 -1.39 6.97
N SER A 39 -10.60 -2.67 7.26
CA SER A 39 -11.71 -3.54 7.70
C SER A 39 -12.84 -3.72 6.69
N THR A 40 -12.64 -3.32 5.45
CA THR A 40 -13.55 -3.65 4.35
C THR A 40 -13.18 -5.02 3.77
N SER A 41 -14.13 -5.70 3.15
CA SER A 41 -13.97 -7.05 2.64
C SER A 41 -12.77 -7.22 1.70
N GLY A 42 -12.70 -6.42 0.64
CA GLY A 42 -11.61 -6.50 -0.34
C GLY A 42 -10.25 -6.14 0.24
N CYS A 43 -10.19 -5.11 1.07
CA CYS A 43 -8.95 -4.68 1.70
C CYS A 43 -8.44 -5.70 2.70
N THR A 44 -9.34 -6.35 3.44
CA THR A 44 -8.98 -7.43 4.37
C THR A 44 -8.44 -8.63 3.60
N THR A 45 -9.10 -9.03 2.51
CA THR A 45 -8.65 -10.12 1.66
C THR A 45 -7.26 -9.85 1.09
N GLU A 46 -7.02 -8.66 0.58
CA GLU A 46 -5.72 -8.26 0.05
C GLU A 46 -4.62 -8.32 1.11
N ALA A 47 -4.88 -7.71 2.27
CA ALA A 47 -3.92 -7.69 3.38
C ALA A 47 -3.59 -9.09 3.88
N CYS A 48 -4.60 -9.95 4.01
CA CYS A 48 -4.41 -11.33 4.46
C CYS A 48 -3.65 -12.17 3.44
N ASN A 49 -3.86 -11.94 2.15
CA ASN A 49 -3.09 -12.62 1.11
C ASN A 49 -1.61 -12.24 1.20
N LEU A 50 -1.31 -10.96 1.39
CA LEU A 50 0.07 -10.50 1.58
C LEU A 50 0.67 -11.05 2.88
N ARG A 51 -0.09 -11.10 3.95
CA ARG A 51 0.33 -11.69 5.22
C ARG A 51 0.69 -13.17 5.04
N ASP A 52 -0.17 -13.94 4.40
CA ASP A 52 0.01 -15.38 4.23
C ASP A 52 1.23 -15.71 3.35
N ASN A 53 1.62 -14.80 2.49
CA ASN A 53 2.76 -14.96 1.60
C ASN A 53 3.96 -14.07 1.99
N TYR A 54 3.93 -13.52 3.19
CA TYR A 54 4.93 -12.55 3.64
C TYR A 54 6.34 -13.13 3.67
N SER A 55 6.50 -14.35 4.19
CA SER A 55 7.78 -15.03 4.26
C SER A 55 8.42 -15.18 2.87
N GLU A 56 7.63 -15.59 1.88
CA GLU A 56 8.13 -15.73 0.52
C GLU A 56 8.47 -14.38 -0.11
N LEU A 57 7.62 -13.37 0.08
CA LEU A 57 7.89 -12.01 -0.39
C LEU A 57 9.21 -11.49 0.19
N ARG A 58 9.41 -11.67 1.49
CA ARG A 58 10.66 -11.29 2.15
C ARG A 58 11.87 -12.04 1.59
N SER A 59 11.72 -13.34 1.34
CA SER A 59 12.81 -14.16 0.79
C SER A 59 13.22 -13.70 -0.61
N GLN A 60 12.31 -13.09 -1.35
CA GLN A 60 12.57 -12.53 -2.69
C GLN A 60 13.05 -11.08 -2.64
N GLY A 61 13.29 -10.54 -1.45
CA GLY A 61 13.82 -9.19 -1.28
C GLY A 61 12.78 -8.07 -1.22
N TYR A 62 11.51 -8.40 -1.03
CA TYR A 62 10.44 -7.41 -0.94
C TYR A 62 10.17 -7.00 0.50
N ALA A 63 9.99 -5.70 0.74
CA ALA A 63 9.37 -5.16 1.94
C ALA A 63 7.98 -4.66 1.55
N ILE A 64 7.04 -4.68 2.49
CA ILE A 64 5.65 -4.31 2.22
C ILE A 64 5.22 -3.18 3.14
N VAL A 65 4.59 -2.16 2.58
CA VAL A 65 3.95 -1.08 3.33
C VAL A 65 2.58 -0.82 2.69
N GLY A 66 1.53 -0.86 3.51
CA GLY A 66 0.19 -0.49 3.07
C GLY A 66 -0.09 0.98 3.36
N VAL A 67 -0.94 1.61 2.56
CA VAL A 67 -1.31 3.01 2.71
C VAL A 67 -2.81 3.17 2.56
N SER A 68 -3.45 3.83 3.52
CA SER A 68 -4.81 4.33 3.37
C SER A 68 -4.93 5.65 4.11
N VAL A 69 -6.06 6.34 3.90
CA VAL A 69 -6.34 7.62 4.58
C VAL A 69 -6.95 7.44 5.97
N ASP A 70 -7.08 6.20 6.42
CA ASP A 70 -7.52 5.89 7.78
C ASP A 70 -6.49 6.36 8.81
N ASP A 71 -6.93 6.61 10.03
CA ASP A 71 -6.06 7.08 11.10
C ASP A 71 -5.28 5.95 11.77
N LYS A 72 -4.37 6.32 12.67
CA LYS A 72 -3.52 5.36 13.40
C LYS A 72 -4.32 4.37 14.20
N LYS A 73 -5.39 4.82 14.84
CA LYS A 73 -6.25 3.96 15.67
C LYS A 73 -6.92 2.89 14.83
N SER A 74 -7.43 3.26 13.66
CA SER A 74 -8.01 2.31 12.71
C SER A 74 -6.99 1.28 12.25
N HIS A 75 -5.80 1.75 11.88
CA HIS A 75 -4.70 0.86 11.46
C HIS A 75 -4.28 -0.12 12.54
N LEU A 76 -4.16 0.34 13.80
CA LEU A 76 -3.80 -0.55 14.92
C LEU A 76 -4.82 -1.67 15.09
N LYS A 77 -6.11 -1.36 14.98
CA LYS A 77 -7.17 -2.37 15.07
C LYS A 77 -7.11 -3.35 13.89
N PHE A 78 -6.85 -2.85 12.69
CA PHE A 78 -6.79 -3.66 11.47
C PHE A 78 -5.59 -4.61 11.53
N ILE A 79 -4.44 -4.12 11.93
CA ILE A 79 -3.22 -4.91 12.11
C ILE A 79 -3.42 -5.99 13.17
N ASP A 80 -3.98 -5.61 14.32
CA ASP A 80 -4.18 -6.53 15.44
C ASP A 80 -5.15 -7.65 15.07
N LYS A 81 -6.29 -7.29 14.49
CA LYS A 81 -7.33 -8.27 14.12
C LYS A 81 -6.83 -9.27 13.09
N ASN A 82 -6.02 -8.84 12.14
CA ASN A 82 -5.57 -9.68 11.03
C ASN A 82 -4.11 -10.13 11.17
N GLU A 83 -3.46 -9.81 12.28
CA GLU A 83 -2.07 -10.18 12.54
C GLU A 83 -1.13 -9.80 11.37
N LEU A 84 -1.25 -8.56 10.91
CA LEU A 84 -0.45 -8.10 9.77
C LEU A 84 1.00 -7.88 10.18
N PRO A 85 1.98 -8.48 9.47
CA PRO A 85 3.40 -8.38 9.83
C PRO A 85 4.11 -7.16 9.24
N PHE A 86 3.40 -6.28 8.56
CA PHE A 86 3.96 -5.11 7.89
C PHE A 86 3.26 -3.83 8.37
N PRO A 87 3.93 -2.67 8.27
CA PRO A 87 3.34 -1.41 8.72
C PRO A 87 2.31 -0.85 7.75
N LEU A 88 1.43 -0.01 8.27
CA LEU A 88 0.44 0.72 7.50
C LEU A 88 0.66 2.22 7.72
N ILE A 89 0.72 2.98 6.63
CA ILE A 89 0.82 4.44 6.69
C ILE A 89 -0.57 5.03 6.85
N ALA A 90 -0.71 5.89 7.86
CA ALA A 90 -1.95 6.65 8.13
C ALA A 90 -1.86 7.98 7.39
N ASP A 91 -2.29 8.00 6.13
CA ASP A 91 -2.21 9.17 5.25
C ASP A 91 -3.44 10.07 5.42
N THR A 92 -3.69 10.51 6.65
CA THR A 92 -4.91 11.25 7.01
C THR A 92 -5.03 12.60 6.33
N ASP A 93 -3.89 13.24 5.98
CA ASP A 93 -3.86 14.50 5.26
C ASP A 93 -3.88 14.34 3.73
N LYS A 94 -3.91 13.09 3.24
CA LYS A 94 -3.98 12.72 1.83
C LYS A 94 -2.75 13.11 1.00
N THR A 95 -1.67 13.48 1.66
CA THR A 95 -0.45 13.91 0.97
C THR A 95 0.08 12.83 0.03
N LEU A 96 0.20 11.59 0.53
CA LEU A 96 0.80 10.51 -0.25
C LEU A 96 -0.13 10.01 -1.36
N VAL A 97 -1.43 9.85 -1.06
CA VAL A 97 -2.39 9.39 -2.08
C VAL A 97 -2.51 10.38 -3.24
N GLU A 98 -2.42 11.68 -2.96
CA GLU A 98 -2.42 12.71 -3.99
C GLU A 98 -1.11 12.72 -4.77
N GLN A 99 0.02 12.61 -4.07
CA GLN A 99 1.34 12.58 -4.69
C GLN A 99 1.50 11.41 -5.66
N PHE A 100 0.95 10.25 -5.32
CA PHE A 100 0.99 9.06 -6.18
C PHE A 100 -0.12 9.03 -7.22
N GLY A 101 -1.04 9.98 -7.19
CA GLY A 101 -2.11 10.09 -8.17
C GLY A 101 -3.19 9.01 -8.03
N VAL A 102 -3.39 8.50 -6.81
CA VAL A 102 -4.36 7.43 -6.55
C VAL A 102 -5.59 7.89 -5.77
N TRP A 103 -5.77 9.20 -5.66
CA TRP A 103 -6.91 9.81 -5.00
C TRP A 103 -7.79 10.53 -6.02
N GLY A 104 -9.08 10.25 -6.02
CA GLY A 104 -9.97 10.89 -6.96
C GLY A 104 -11.43 10.53 -6.77
N GLU A 105 -12.25 10.98 -7.70
CA GLU A 105 -13.69 10.77 -7.66
C GLU A 105 -14.02 9.33 -8.06
N LYS A 106 -14.84 8.69 -7.22
CA LYS A 106 -15.42 7.36 -7.48
C LYS A 106 -16.93 7.49 -7.56
N LYS A 107 -17.55 6.64 -8.38
CA LYS A 107 -19.01 6.58 -8.51
C LYS A 107 -19.51 5.21 -8.09
N MET A 108 -20.55 5.19 -7.26
CA MET A 108 -21.19 3.96 -6.82
C MET A 108 -22.69 4.24 -6.63
N TYR A 109 -23.53 3.44 -7.29
CA TYR A 109 -24.99 3.58 -7.22
C TYR A 109 -25.49 5.00 -7.52
N GLY A 110 -24.91 5.66 -8.53
CA GLY A 110 -25.29 7.00 -8.92
C GLY A 110 -24.77 8.11 -8.01
N ARG A 111 -23.99 7.79 -6.98
CA ARG A 111 -23.37 8.76 -6.08
C ARG A 111 -21.89 8.91 -6.37
N SER A 112 -21.42 10.16 -6.26
CA SER A 112 -19.99 10.47 -6.39
C SER A 112 -19.40 10.69 -5.01
N TYR A 113 -18.18 10.17 -4.79
CA TYR A 113 -17.43 10.42 -3.56
C TYR A 113 -15.94 10.37 -3.86
N MET A 114 -15.14 11.02 -3.01
CA MET A 114 -13.69 10.98 -3.15
C MET A 114 -13.13 9.74 -2.45
N GLY A 115 -12.18 9.07 -3.06
CA GLY A 115 -11.60 7.88 -2.46
C GLY A 115 -10.28 7.48 -3.12
N THR A 116 -9.65 6.47 -2.53
CA THR A 116 -8.38 5.91 -3.01
C THR A 116 -8.65 4.85 -4.07
N PHE A 117 -7.95 4.93 -5.19
CA PHE A 117 -7.94 3.88 -6.20
C PHE A 117 -6.93 2.82 -5.79
N ARG A 118 -7.38 1.58 -5.61
CA ARG A 118 -6.53 0.45 -5.23
C ARG A 118 -5.42 0.29 -6.26
N THR A 119 -4.19 0.56 -5.86
CA THR A 119 -3.04 0.57 -6.77
C THR A 119 -1.80 0.13 -6.00
N THR A 120 -0.94 -0.66 -6.62
CA THR A 120 0.31 -1.10 -6.02
C THR A 120 1.49 -0.62 -6.86
N PHE A 121 2.46 -0.02 -6.18
CA PHE A 121 3.71 0.43 -6.79
C PHE A 121 4.85 -0.44 -6.26
N ILE A 122 5.70 -0.92 -7.15
CA ILE A 122 6.94 -1.59 -6.76
C ILE A 122 8.09 -0.65 -7.04
N ILE A 123 8.86 -0.37 -5.99
CA ILE A 123 9.96 0.58 -5.98
C ILE A 123 11.24 -0.23 -5.79
N ASP A 124 12.24 -0.03 -6.66
CA ASP A 124 13.49 -0.79 -6.58
C ASP A 124 14.44 -0.27 -5.49
N GLU A 125 15.60 -0.88 -5.39
CA GLU A 125 16.61 -0.55 -4.37
C GLU A 125 17.15 0.88 -4.52
N ASN A 126 16.99 1.48 -5.69
CA ASN A 126 17.40 2.86 -5.98
C ASN A 126 16.30 3.90 -5.81
N GLY A 127 15.11 3.46 -5.35
CA GLY A 127 13.97 4.35 -5.16
C GLY A 127 13.20 4.67 -6.42
N ILE A 128 13.37 3.88 -7.48
CA ILE A 128 12.70 4.08 -8.76
C ILE A 128 11.50 3.15 -8.89
N ILE A 129 10.38 3.69 -9.34
CA ILE A 129 9.17 2.89 -9.60
C ILE A 129 9.41 2.03 -10.84
N THR A 130 9.37 0.71 -10.64
CA THR A 130 9.63 -0.25 -11.73
C THR A 130 8.38 -0.97 -12.20
N LYS A 131 7.32 -1.01 -11.39
CA LYS A 131 6.08 -1.68 -11.74
C LYS A 131 4.91 -1.00 -11.08
N ILE A 132 3.80 -0.90 -11.78
CA ILE A 132 2.53 -0.39 -11.26
C ILE A 132 1.46 -1.43 -11.58
N ILE A 133 0.76 -1.90 -10.54
CA ILE A 133 -0.39 -2.79 -10.71
C ILE A 133 -1.62 -1.91 -10.55
N SER A 134 -2.34 -1.68 -11.64
CA SER A 134 -3.47 -0.74 -11.68
C SER A 134 -4.71 -1.31 -10.99
N PRO A 135 -5.68 -0.45 -10.64
CA PRO A 135 -6.92 -0.91 -10.01
C PRO A 135 -7.64 -2.01 -10.79
N LYS A 136 -7.61 -1.95 -12.10
CA LYS A 136 -8.27 -2.94 -12.95
C LYS A 136 -7.55 -4.29 -12.96
N GLU A 137 -6.25 -4.29 -12.69
CA GLU A 137 -5.41 -5.48 -12.72
C GLU A 137 -5.35 -6.20 -11.39
N ILE A 138 -5.55 -5.50 -10.27
CA ILE A 138 -5.38 -6.08 -8.94
C ILE A 138 -6.45 -7.15 -8.66
N LYS A 139 -5.95 -8.32 -8.26
CA LYS A 139 -6.76 -9.43 -7.77
C LYS A 139 -6.43 -9.60 -6.29
N VAL A 140 -7.35 -9.20 -5.41
CA VAL A 140 -7.10 -9.16 -3.96
C VAL A 140 -6.76 -10.53 -3.36
N LYS A 141 -7.29 -11.61 -3.94
CA LYS A 141 -7.01 -12.98 -3.47
C LYS A 141 -5.67 -13.54 -3.96
N GLU A 142 -5.05 -12.89 -4.93
CA GLU A 142 -3.83 -13.37 -5.58
C GLU A 142 -2.76 -12.28 -5.66
N HIS A 143 -2.86 -11.26 -4.81
CA HIS A 143 -2.02 -10.07 -4.93
C HIS A 143 -0.54 -10.38 -4.74
N ALA A 144 -0.19 -11.26 -3.78
CA ALA A 144 1.20 -11.69 -3.60
C ALA A 144 1.76 -12.33 -4.86
N ALA A 145 0.99 -13.19 -5.53
CA ALA A 145 1.40 -13.82 -6.78
C ALA A 145 1.61 -12.79 -7.88
N GLN A 146 0.78 -11.75 -7.93
CA GLN A 146 0.95 -10.67 -8.90
C GLN A 146 2.24 -9.90 -8.69
N ILE A 147 2.65 -9.70 -7.44
CA ILE A 147 3.89 -9.02 -7.09
C ILE A 147 5.09 -9.89 -7.44
N LEU A 148 5.04 -11.16 -7.10
CA LEU A 148 6.12 -12.11 -7.35
C LEU A 148 6.29 -12.41 -8.85
N GLY A 149 5.24 -12.26 -9.58
CA GLY A 149 5.18 -12.34 -11.00
C GLY A 149 5.44 -13.14 -11.83
#